data_252306846214b50e13dd31d6a8d194c7
#
_entry.id   252306846214b50e13dd31d6a8d194c7
#
_cell.length_a   1.000
_cell.length_b   1.000
_cell.length_c   1.000
_cell.angle_alpha   90.00
_cell.angle_beta   90.00
_cell.angle_gamma   90.00
#
_symmetry.space_group_name_H-M   'P 1'
#
loop_
_entity.id
_entity.type
_entity.pdbx_description
1 polymer ?
#
loop_
_entity_poly.entity_id
_entity_poly.type
_entity_poly.pdbx_seq_one_letter_code
_entity_poly.pdbx_strand_id
1 'polypeptide(L)'
;MRRAVIVLLSITAAALAADNKASSVLPAASYPGHKTQEKITVAAKPYNTDELAKLEFGKVKPHQYGIMPVLVVIQNDTGKALKLNLKAEFVSAAGGHGDAIPPDDVIRWQGVQKRPDITKPTAPIPLPRNKKGPLSTPEITGRAFSVKLLPPGASANGFFYFQASDVQGATIYLSGINDAATNQAYFYFEVPLDAK
;
A
#
# COMPACT_ATOMS: atom_id res chain seq x y z
N MET A 1 -23.96 -32.43 56.98
CA MET A 1 -23.20 -32.50 55.70
C MET A 1 -23.89 -31.58 54.69
N ARG A 2 -23.40 -30.36 54.49
CA ARG A 2 -23.97 -29.40 53.53
C ARG A 2 -23.03 -29.37 52.31
N ARG A 3 -23.51 -29.81 51.17
CA ARG A 3 -22.77 -29.76 49.88
C ARG A 3 -23.05 -28.40 49.24
N ALA A 4 -22.03 -27.57 49.14
CA ALA A 4 -22.06 -26.32 48.38
C ALA A 4 -21.84 -26.65 46.90
N VAL A 5 -22.80 -26.29 46.04
CA VAL A 5 -22.69 -26.33 44.61
C VAL A 5 -22.18 -24.99 44.14
N ILE A 6 -20.95 -24.96 43.61
CA ILE A 6 -20.38 -23.77 42.97
C ILE A 6 -20.77 -23.81 41.51
N VAL A 7 -21.65 -22.88 41.09
CA VAL A 7 -21.99 -22.65 39.69
C VAL A 7 -20.97 -21.70 39.09
N LEU A 8 -20.13 -22.24 38.21
CA LEU A 8 -19.20 -21.41 37.45
C LEU A 8 -19.95 -20.77 36.26
N LEU A 9 -20.17 -19.45 36.37
CA LEU A 9 -20.76 -18.68 35.28
C LEU A 9 -19.64 -18.31 34.28
N SER A 10 -19.54 -19.02 33.18
CA SER A 10 -18.64 -18.70 32.08
C SER A 10 -19.23 -17.57 31.23
N ILE A 11 -18.69 -16.38 31.37
CA ILE A 11 -18.99 -15.22 30.51
C ILE A 11 -18.21 -15.41 29.20
N THR A 12 -18.89 -15.87 28.16
CA THR A 12 -18.36 -15.81 26.78
C THR A 12 -18.48 -14.38 26.27
N ALA A 13 -17.36 -13.66 26.26
CA ALA A 13 -17.25 -12.39 25.55
C ALA A 13 -17.29 -12.66 24.04
N ALA A 14 -18.45 -12.46 23.42
CA ALA A 14 -18.56 -12.39 21.97
C ALA A 14 -17.89 -11.09 21.51
N ALA A 15 -16.67 -11.20 20.97
CA ALA A 15 -16.03 -10.12 20.25
C ALA A 15 -16.84 -9.85 18.98
N LEU A 16 -17.54 -8.73 18.93
CA LEU A 16 -18.10 -8.17 17.69
C LEU A 16 -16.91 -7.77 16.81
N ALA A 17 -16.48 -8.68 15.94
CA ALA A 17 -15.61 -8.34 14.82
C ALA A 17 -16.46 -7.50 13.86
N ALA A 18 -16.20 -6.20 13.81
CA ALA A 18 -16.69 -5.33 12.75
C ALA A 18 -16.19 -5.91 11.42
N ASP A 19 -17.14 -6.31 10.58
CA ASP A 19 -16.90 -6.79 9.22
C ASP A 19 -16.38 -5.66 8.34
N ASN A 20 -15.14 -5.27 8.56
CA ASN A 20 -14.36 -4.58 7.55
C ASN A 20 -13.96 -5.67 6.55
N LYS A 21 -14.69 -5.75 5.44
CA LYS A 21 -14.41 -6.61 4.30
C LYS A 21 -13.13 -6.12 3.59
N ALA A 22 -12.05 -6.03 4.36
CA ALA A 22 -10.71 -5.89 3.83
C ALA A 22 -10.40 -7.18 3.08
N SER A 23 -9.97 -7.07 1.83
CA SER A 23 -9.44 -8.20 1.09
C SER A 23 -8.44 -8.94 1.98
N SER A 24 -8.64 -10.23 2.22
CA SER A 24 -7.71 -11.02 3.02
C SER A 24 -6.35 -11.01 2.32
N VAL A 25 -5.39 -10.31 2.93
CA VAL A 25 -4.02 -10.25 2.40
C VAL A 25 -3.40 -11.64 2.55
N LEU A 26 -2.94 -12.19 1.45
CA LEU A 26 -2.27 -13.49 1.42
C LEU A 26 -0.86 -13.38 2.03
N PRO A 27 -0.24 -14.48 2.45
CA PRO A 27 1.18 -14.51 2.79
C PRO A 27 2.03 -13.97 1.64
N ALA A 28 3.12 -13.24 1.93
CA ALA A 28 3.93 -12.58 0.91
C ALA A 28 4.44 -13.55 -0.18
N ALA A 29 4.83 -14.77 0.19
CA ALA A 29 5.30 -15.79 -0.74
C ALA A 29 4.21 -16.34 -1.70
N SER A 30 2.93 -16.06 -1.44
CA SER A 30 1.81 -16.50 -2.28
C SER A 30 1.54 -15.55 -3.46
N TYR A 31 2.18 -14.39 -3.49
CA TYR A 31 2.07 -13.47 -4.62
C TYR A 31 3.04 -13.85 -5.72
N PRO A 32 2.65 -13.78 -7.00
CA PRO A 32 3.57 -14.05 -8.11
C PRO A 32 4.78 -13.12 -8.08
N GLY A 33 4.57 -11.81 -7.91
CA GLY A 33 5.63 -10.83 -7.71
C GLY A 33 6.10 -10.80 -6.27
N HIS A 34 7.10 -11.62 -5.90
CA HIS A 34 7.72 -11.58 -4.59
C HIS A 34 9.23 -11.84 -4.67
N LYS A 35 9.96 -11.41 -3.66
CA LYS A 35 11.39 -11.63 -3.47
C LYS A 35 11.69 -11.96 -2.02
N THR A 36 12.44 -13.01 -1.78
CA THR A 36 12.91 -13.39 -0.43
C THR A 36 14.41 -13.22 -0.35
N GLN A 37 14.88 -12.47 0.64
CA GLN A 37 16.30 -12.29 0.98
C GLN A 37 16.43 -12.28 2.50
N GLU A 38 17.45 -12.95 3.06
CA GLU A 38 17.74 -12.98 4.49
C GLU A 38 16.52 -13.28 5.38
N LYS A 39 15.63 -14.17 4.94
CA LYS A 39 14.36 -14.51 5.62
C LYS A 39 13.37 -13.33 5.73
N ILE A 40 13.50 -12.33 4.89
CA ILE A 40 12.50 -11.29 4.68
C ILE A 40 11.89 -11.52 3.32
N THR A 41 10.58 -11.68 3.25
CA THR A 41 9.86 -11.81 1.99
C THR A 41 9.08 -10.53 1.72
N VAL A 42 9.33 -9.92 0.58
CA VAL A 42 8.60 -8.75 0.09
C VAL A 42 7.83 -9.15 -1.16
N ALA A 43 6.54 -8.86 -1.18
CA ALA A 43 5.69 -9.04 -2.35
C ALA A 43 5.09 -7.71 -2.78
N ALA A 44 4.85 -7.57 -4.09
CA ALA A 44 4.19 -6.42 -4.68
C ALA A 44 3.10 -6.87 -5.64
N LYS A 45 1.93 -6.21 -5.59
CA LYS A 45 0.81 -6.46 -6.50
C LYS A 45 0.23 -5.13 -6.97
N PRO A 46 0.25 -4.84 -8.29
CA PRO A 46 -0.36 -3.64 -8.83
C PRO A 46 -1.89 -3.76 -8.85
N TYR A 47 -2.58 -2.64 -8.58
CA TYR A 47 -4.04 -2.51 -8.63
C TYR A 47 -4.42 -1.65 -9.83
N ASN A 48 -4.20 -2.21 -11.02
CA ASN A 48 -4.33 -1.54 -12.32
C ASN A 48 -5.64 -1.86 -13.06
N THR A 49 -6.57 -2.60 -12.44
CA THR A 49 -7.88 -2.90 -13.02
C THR A 49 -9.02 -2.33 -12.16
N ASP A 50 -10.18 -2.14 -12.79
CA ASP A 50 -11.38 -1.64 -12.13
C ASP A 50 -11.86 -2.56 -11.00
N GLU A 51 -11.76 -3.88 -11.21
CA GLU A 51 -12.17 -4.89 -10.24
C GLU A 51 -11.29 -4.85 -8.99
N LEU A 52 -9.97 -4.80 -9.17
CA LEU A 52 -9.02 -4.71 -8.06
C LEU A 52 -9.18 -3.38 -7.31
N ALA A 53 -9.26 -2.27 -8.04
CA ALA A 53 -9.45 -0.96 -7.43
C ALA A 53 -10.75 -0.90 -6.61
N LYS A 54 -11.84 -1.48 -7.11
CA LYS A 54 -13.14 -1.51 -6.42
C LYS A 54 -13.09 -2.25 -5.08
N LEU A 55 -12.29 -3.33 -4.99
CA LEU A 55 -12.16 -4.12 -3.76
C LEU A 55 -11.55 -3.30 -2.63
N GLU A 56 -10.57 -2.43 -2.93
CA GLU A 56 -9.79 -1.71 -1.95
C GLU A 56 -10.19 -0.24 -1.78
N PHE A 57 -10.59 0.41 -2.88
CA PHE A 57 -10.89 1.84 -2.92
C PHE A 57 -12.37 2.15 -3.22
N GLY A 58 -13.23 1.12 -3.24
CA GLY A 58 -14.66 1.28 -3.45
C GLY A 58 -14.98 1.88 -4.82
N LYS A 59 -15.55 3.09 -4.84
CA LYS A 59 -15.96 3.76 -6.09
C LYS A 59 -14.80 4.47 -6.79
N VAL A 60 -13.69 4.66 -6.10
CA VAL A 60 -12.54 5.39 -6.62
C VAL A 60 -11.61 4.45 -7.38
N LYS A 61 -11.16 4.87 -8.54
CA LYS A 61 -10.29 4.12 -9.44
C LYS A 61 -9.02 4.93 -9.71
N PRO A 62 -8.00 4.85 -8.84
CA PRO A 62 -6.81 5.71 -8.95
C PRO A 62 -6.09 5.59 -10.28
N HIS A 63 -6.04 4.38 -10.87
CA HIS A 63 -5.38 4.14 -12.15
C HIS A 63 -5.99 4.95 -13.32
N GLN A 64 -7.29 5.27 -13.27
CA GLN A 64 -7.94 6.12 -14.28
C GLN A 64 -7.46 7.58 -14.21
N TYR A 65 -6.86 7.98 -13.10
CA TYR A 65 -6.27 9.31 -12.90
C TYR A 65 -4.75 9.31 -13.03
N GLY A 66 -4.17 8.21 -13.55
CA GLY A 66 -2.72 8.07 -13.72
C GLY A 66 -1.95 7.76 -12.43
N ILE A 67 -2.67 7.34 -11.38
CA ILE A 67 -2.06 6.89 -10.13
C ILE A 67 -2.18 5.37 -10.03
N MET A 68 -1.06 4.69 -9.97
CA MET A 68 -0.96 3.25 -9.81
C MET A 68 -0.80 2.90 -8.32
N PRO A 69 -1.83 2.32 -7.66
CA PRO A 69 -1.67 1.76 -6.34
C PRO A 69 -0.96 0.40 -6.44
N VAL A 70 0.05 0.20 -5.63
CA VAL A 70 0.74 -1.09 -5.50
C VAL A 70 0.65 -1.55 -4.06
N LEU A 71 -0.01 -2.68 -3.84
CA LEU A 71 -0.01 -3.35 -2.54
C LEU A 71 1.38 -3.95 -2.31
N VAL A 72 2.00 -3.60 -1.20
CA VAL A 72 3.24 -4.21 -0.74
C VAL A 72 2.96 -5.01 0.52
N VAL A 73 3.43 -6.25 0.55
CA VAL A 73 3.34 -7.15 1.70
C VAL A 73 4.75 -7.52 2.12
N ILE A 74 5.07 -7.33 3.40
CA ILE A 74 6.38 -7.68 3.96
C ILE A 74 6.17 -8.71 5.05
N GLN A 75 6.82 -9.84 4.95
CA GLN A 75 6.84 -10.90 5.95
C GLN A 75 8.24 -11.01 6.57
N ASN A 76 8.29 -11.03 7.89
CA ASN A 76 9.52 -11.10 8.67
C ASN A 76 9.71 -12.49 9.29
N ASP A 77 10.47 -13.34 8.63
CA ASP A 77 10.84 -14.66 9.15
C ASP A 77 12.25 -14.66 9.79
N THR A 78 12.77 -13.47 10.09
CA THR A 78 14.09 -13.31 10.73
C THR A 78 14.03 -13.50 12.21
N GLY A 79 14.33 -13.98 13.06
CA GLY A 79 14.22 -13.96 14.54
C GLY A 79 14.38 -12.58 15.20
N LYS A 80 14.36 -11.48 14.45
CA LYS A 80 14.61 -10.12 14.90
C LYS A 80 13.47 -9.17 14.52
N ALA A 81 13.25 -8.12 15.30
CA ALA A 81 12.33 -7.06 14.90
C ALA A 81 12.95 -6.19 13.80
N LEU A 82 12.14 -5.77 12.83
CA LEU A 82 12.55 -4.91 11.73
C LEU A 82 11.97 -3.52 11.89
N LYS A 83 12.80 -2.51 11.69
CA LYS A 83 12.39 -1.11 11.57
C LYS A 83 12.17 -0.80 10.09
N LEU A 84 10.99 -0.29 9.78
CA LEU A 84 10.54 -0.04 8.41
C LEU A 84 10.51 1.47 8.13
N ASN A 85 11.58 2.00 7.55
CA ASN A 85 11.68 3.36 7.00
C ASN A 85 11.64 3.29 5.48
N LEU A 86 10.58 2.70 4.95
CA LEU A 86 10.49 2.30 3.56
C LEU A 86 10.57 3.47 2.59
N LYS A 87 11.39 3.28 1.56
CA LYS A 87 11.40 4.07 0.34
C LYS A 87 11.07 3.11 -0.81
N ALA A 88 10.06 3.45 -1.57
CA ALA A 88 9.63 2.65 -2.72
C ALA A 88 9.79 3.47 -4.00
N GLU A 89 10.38 2.87 -5.00
CA GLU A 89 10.62 3.44 -6.32
C GLU A 89 10.05 2.51 -7.38
N PHE A 90 9.30 3.07 -8.32
CA PHE A 90 8.79 2.37 -9.48
C PHE A 90 9.77 2.54 -10.63
N VAL A 91 10.17 1.44 -11.25
CA VAL A 91 11.03 1.43 -12.43
C VAL A 91 10.27 0.79 -13.58
N SER A 92 10.04 1.55 -14.65
CA SER A 92 9.38 1.06 -15.85
C SER A 92 10.33 0.24 -16.72
N ALA A 93 9.79 -0.60 -17.60
CA ALA A 93 10.61 -1.35 -18.58
C ALA A 93 11.48 -0.46 -19.47
N ALA A 94 11.07 0.79 -19.71
CA ALA A 94 11.84 1.77 -20.48
C ALA A 94 12.93 2.47 -19.67
N GLY A 95 13.15 2.09 -18.40
CA GLY A 95 14.13 2.69 -17.50
C GLY A 95 13.69 4.03 -16.88
N GLY A 96 12.40 4.39 -16.98
CA GLY A 96 11.87 5.54 -16.24
C GLY A 96 11.72 5.23 -14.77
N HIS A 97 12.12 6.16 -13.90
CA HIS A 97 12.08 6.04 -12.45
C HIS A 97 11.04 6.99 -11.86
N GLY A 98 10.33 6.56 -10.81
CA GLY A 98 9.38 7.39 -10.10
C GLY A 98 9.26 7.00 -8.63
N ASP A 99 9.46 7.96 -7.74
CA ASP A 99 9.28 7.78 -6.31
C ASP A 99 7.80 7.56 -5.96
N ALA A 100 7.55 6.87 -4.85
CA ALA A 100 6.23 6.76 -4.29
C ALA A 100 5.68 8.13 -3.88
N ILE A 101 4.45 8.42 -4.30
CA ILE A 101 3.74 9.65 -3.97
C ILE A 101 3.13 9.51 -2.58
N PRO A 102 3.35 10.47 -1.66
CA PRO A 102 2.70 10.47 -0.36
C PRO A 102 1.16 10.45 -0.50
N PRO A 103 0.44 9.70 0.35
CA PRO A 103 -1.03 9.60 0.24
C PRO A 103 -1.73 10.96 0.36
N ASP A 104 -1.17 11.91 1.12
CA ASP A 104 -1.70 13.27 1.24
C ASP A 104 -1.60 14.07 -0.06
N ASP A 105 -0.62 13.77 -0.91
CA ASP A 105 -0.49 14.39 -2.22
C ASP A 105 -1.41 13.70 -3.24
N VAL A 106 -1.62 12.37 -3.10
CA VAL A 106 -2.58 11.62 -3.93
C VAL A 106 -4.00 12.15 -3.74
N ILE A 107 -4.46 12.43 -2.53
CA ILE A 107 -5.83 12.97 -2.31
C ILE A 107 -6.03 14.37 -2.91
N ARG A 108 -4.95 15.11 -3.16
CA ARG A 108 -4.95 16.43 -3.84
C ARG A 108 -4.78 16.31 -5.35
N TRP A 109 -4.54 15.10 -5.86
CA TRP A 109 -4.27 14.85 -7.27
C TRP A 109 -5.45 15.23 -8.14
N GLN A 110 -5.21 16.07 -9.14
CA GLN A 110 -6.23 16.57 -10.09
C GLN A 110 -6.24 15.78 -11.42
N GLY A 111 -5.40 14.74 -11.51
CA GLY A 111 -5.12 14.01 -12.75
C GLY A 111 -3.98 14.64 -13.55
N VAL A 112 -3.63 14.00 -14.66
CA VAL A 112 -2.66 14.58 -15.61
C VAL A 112 -3.31 15.79 -16.24
N GLN A 113 -2.93 16.99 -15.83
CA GLN A 113 -3.46 18.22 -16.42
C GLN A 113 -3.03 18.28 -17.88
N LYS A 114 -4.01 18.30 -18.79
CA LYS A 114 -3.75 18.72 -20.17
C LYS A 114 -3.16 20.12 -20.12
N ARG A 115 -2.01 20.34 -20.80
CA ARG A 115 -1.42 21.68 -20.90
C ARG A 115 -2.52 22.69 -21.25
N PRO A 116 -2.61 23.84 -20.56
CA PRO A 116 -3.56 24.87 -20.92
C PRO A 116 -3.37 25.25 -22.39
N ASP A 117 -4.45 25.25 -23.14
CA ASP A 117 -4.44 25.75 -24.51
C ASP A 117 -4.32 27.28 -24.46
N ILE A 118 -3.10 27.77 -24.65
CA ILE A 118 -2.77 29.21 -24.62
C ILE A 118 -3.32 29.98 -25.83
N THR A 119 -4.01 29.31 -26.75
CA THR A 119 -4.60 29.95 -27.92
C THR A 119 -5.98 30.57 -27.68
N LYS A 120 -6.59 30.34 -26.50
CA LYS A 120 -7.88 30.89 -26.12
C LYS A 120 -7.76 32.15 -25.27
N PRO A 121 -8.49 33.25 -25.57
CA PRO A 121 -8.48 34.46 -24.74
C PRO A 121 -8.91 34.10 -23.31
N THR A 122 -8.05 34.46 -22.37
CA THR A 122 -8.21 34.13 -20.94
C THR A 122 -9.40 34.93 -20.38
N ALA A 123 -10.51 34.28 -20.12
CA ALA A 123 -11.52 34.83 -19.21
C ALA A 123 -10.89 35.02 -17.81
N PRO A 124 -11.38 35.95 -16.97
CA PRO A 124 -10.87 36.19 -15.63
C PRO A 124 -10.76 34.85 -14.88
N ILE A 125 -9.56 34.51 -14.44
CA ILE A 125 -9.26 33.25 -13.75
C ILE A 125 -10.04 33.26 -12.44
N PRO A 126 -11.06 32.41 -12.23
CA PRO A 126 -11.68 32.27 -10.93
C PRO A 126 -10.62 31.73 -9.97
N LEU A 127 -10.44 32.38 -8.83
CA LEU A 127 -9.60 31.87 -7.76
C LEU A 127 -9.94 30.41 -7.51
N PRO A 128 -8.95 29.49 -7.46
CA PRO A 128 -9.21 28.07 -7.26
C PRO A 128 -9.89 27.90 -5.92
N ARG A 129 -11.20 27.60 -5.92
CA ARG A 129 -11.85 27.01 -4.76
C ARG A 129 -11.15 25.68 -4.51
N ASN A 130 -10.78 25.40 -3.26
CA ASN A 130 -10.25 24.10 -2.81
C ASN A 130 -11.26 22.98 -3.14
N LYS A 131 -11.31 22.58 -4.41
CA LYS A 131 -12.09 21.44 -4.84
C LYS A 131 -11.33 20.20 -4.38
N LYS A 132 -11.99 19.38 -3.57
CA LYS A 132 -11.49 18.05 -3.25
C LYS A 132 -11.18 17.34 -4.56
N GLY A 133 -9.98 16.76 -4.66
CA GLY A 133 -9.58 15.98 -5.84
C GLY A 133 -10.47 14.74 -6.01
N PRO A 134 -10.51 14.16 -7.20
CA PRO A 134 -11.28 12.94 -7.48
C PRO A 134 -10.83 11.74 -6.63
N LEU A 135 -9.59 11.78 -6.11
CA LEU A 135 -8.99 10.77 -5.24
C LEU A 135 -9.11 11.13 -3.76
N SER A 136 -9.85 12.17 -3.38
CA SER A 136 -10.00 12.60 -1.99
C SER A 136 -10.98 11.69 -1.24
N THR A 137 -10.51 10.51 -0.89
CA THR A 137 -11.26 9.52 -0.11
C THR A 137 -10.42 8.99 1.06
N PRO A 138 -11.06 8.60 2.18
CA PRO A 138 -10.35 8.06 3.34
C PRO A 138 -9.62 6.74 3.04
N GLU A 139 -10.05 5.99 2.03
CA GLU A 139 -9.42 4.74 1.64
C GLU A 139 -7.99 4.94 1.14
N ILE A 140 -7.71 6.04 0.44
CA ILE A 140 -6.36 6.36 -0.05
C ILE A 140 -5.38 6.51 1.12
N THR A 141 -5.74 7.28 2.13
CA THR A 141 -4.86 7.50 3.29
C THR A 141 -4.88 6.32 4.27
N GLY A 142 -6.05 5.73 4.49
CA GLY A 142 -6.23 4.66 5.47
C GLY A 142 -5.60 3.32 5.06
N ARG A 143 -5.40 3.09 3.76
CA ARG A 143 -4.77 1.87 3.25
C ARG A 143 -3.30 2.05 2.86
N ALA A 144 -2.77 3.26 2.98
CA ALA A 144 -1.35 3.51 2.74
C ALA A 144 -0.47 2.73 3.73
N PHE A 145 0.72 2.34 3.29
CA PHE A 145 1.67 1.62 4.14
C PHE A 145 2.11 2.52 5.32
N SER A 146 1.82 2.11 6.55
CA SER A 146 2.05 2.92 7.75
C SER A 146 2.85 2.23 8.85
N VAL A 147 3.08 0.91 8.75
CA VAL A 147 3.80 0.14 9.76
C VAL A 147 5.27 0.58 9.84
N LYS A 148 5.76 0.88 11.03
CA LYS A 148 7.15 1.33 11.28
C LYS A 148 8.01 0.29 11.97
N LEU A 149 7.40 -0.66 12.67
CA LEU A 149 8.09 -1.75 13.36
C LEU A 149 7.39 -3.06 13.06
N LEU A 150 8.15 -4.07 12.64
CA LEU A 150 7.63 -5.38 12.28
C LEU A 150 8.29 -6.44 13.16
N PRO A 151 7.57 -7.04 14.12
CA PRO A 151 8.09 -8.09 14.99
C PRO A 151 8.51 -9.34 14.22
N PRO A 152 9.33 -10.24 14.83
CA PRO A 152 9.63 -11.54 14.29
C PRO A 152 8.35 -12.35 14.02
N GLY A 153 8.29 -13.06 12.90
CA GLY A 153 7.15 -13.89 12.49
C GLY A 153 5.91 -13.10 12.07
N ALA A 154 5.93 -11.76 12.12
CA ALA A 154 4.81 -10.91 11.73
C ALA A 154 4.85 -10.54 10.25
N SER A 155 3.69 -10.11 9.74
CA SER A 155 3.51 -9.57 8.40
C SER A 155 2.92 -8.16 8.46
N ALA A 156 3.33 -7.29 7.54
CA ALA A 156 2.77 -5.96 7.36
C ALA A 156 2.40 -5.74 5.90
N ASN A 157 1.36 -4.97 5.66
CA ASN A 157 0.93 -4.64 4.30
C ASN A 157 0.40 -3.20 4.21
N GLY A 158 0.35 -2.69 2.99
CA GLY A 158 -0.21 -1.37 2.69
C GLY A 158 0.11 -0.96 1.26
N PHE A 159 -0.48 0.13 0.84
CA PHE A 159 -0.31 0.64 -0.52
C PHE A 159 0.76 1.71 -0.61
N PHE A 160 1.55 1.62 -1.67
CA PHE A 160 2.34 2.72 -2.23
C PHE A 160 1.66 3.20 -3.51
N TYR A 161 1.77 4.48 -3.80
CA TYR A 161 1.13 5.13 -4.95
C TYR A 161 2.20 5.68 -5.88
N PHE A 162 2.08 5.41 -7.17
CA PHE A 162 3.04 5.86 -8.19
C PHE A 162 2.33 6.54 -9.34
N GLN A 163 2.99 7.49 -9.98
CA GLN A 163 2.52 8.04 -11.24
C GLN A 163 2.96 7.09 -12.36
N ALA A 164 2.11 6.15 -12.72
CA ALA A 164 2.36 5.16 -13.76
C ALA A 164 1.06 4.74 -14.42
N SER A 165 1.14 4.39 -15.71
CA SER A 165 -0.01 3.92 -16.50
C SER A 165 0.11 2.47 -16.91
N ASP A 166 1.31 1.89 -16.87
CA ASP A 166 1.60 0.52 -17.30
C ASP A 166 2.53 -0.16 -16.29
N VAL A 167 2.40 -1.48 -16.18
CA VAL A 167 3.19 -2.34 -15.30
C VAL A 167 3.98 -3.41 -16.06
N GLN A 168 3.88 -3.47 -17.38
CA GLN A 168 4.62 -4.47 -18.19
C GLN A 168 6.13 -4.25 -18.03
N GLY A 169 6.85 -5.31 -17.62
CA GLY A 169 8.28 -5.25 -17.35
C GLY A 169 8.68 -4.25 -16.25
N ALA A 170 7.71 -3.77 -15.47
CA ALA A 170 7.99 -2.84 -14.38
C ALA A 170 8.38 -3.58 -13.10
N THR A 171 9.19 -2.92 -12.29
CA THR A 171 9.72 -3.43 -11.02
C THR A 171 9.56 -2.38 -9.93
N ILE A 172 9.28 -2.81 -8.71
CA ILE A 172 9.38 -1.98 -7.51
C ILE A 172 10.72 -2.23 -6.84
N TYR A 173 11.47 -1.15 -6.60
CA TYR A 173 12.61 -1.14 -5.71
C TYR A 173 12.16 -0.69 -4.33
N LEU A 174 12.32 -1.54 -3.32
CA LEU A 174 11.97 -1.25 -1.94
C LEU A 174 13.22 -1.29 -1.07
N SER A 175 13.49 -0.22 -0.35
CA SER A 175 14.61 -0.09 0.59
C SER A 175 14.15 0.47 1.93
N GLY A 176 15.07 0.56 2.91
CA GLY A 176 14.79 1.14 4.21
C GLY A 176 14.26 0.12 5.24
N ILE A 177 14.51 -1.17 5.03
CA ILE A 177 14.30 -2.22 6.02
C ILE A 177 15.59 -2.36 6.84
N ASN A 178 15.51 -2.18 8.14
CA ASN A 178 16.66 -2.21 9.04
C ASN A 178 16.38 -3.15 10.22
N ASP A 179 17.44 -3.78 10.76
CA ASP A 179 17.38 -4.43 12.06
C ASP A 179 17.07 -3.39 13.14
N ALA A 180 16.02 -3.62 13.93
CA ALA A 180 15.55 -2.62 14.91
C ALA A 180 16.54 -2.41 16.08
N ALA A 181 17.35 -3.40 16.41
CA ALA A 181 18.30 -3.34 17.51
C ALA A 181 19.64 -2.71 17.11
N THR A 182 20.16 -3.07 15.93
CA THR A 182 21.47 -2.61 15.45
C THR A 182 21.39 -1.44 14.48
N ASN A 183 20.21 -1.15 13.95
CA ASN A 183 19.97 -0.22 12.85
C ASN A 183 20.74 -0.56 11.56
N GLN A 184 21.25 -1.80 11.45
CA GLN A 184 21.89 -2.29 10.24
C GLN A 184 20.83 -2.40 9.13
N ALA A 185 21.12 -1.81 7.97
CA ALA A 185 20.24 -1.87 6.81
C ALA A 185 20.32 -3.24 6.13
N TYR A 186 19.17 -3.78 5.75
CA TYR A 186 19.08 -4.87 4.79
C TYR A 186 19.20 -4.36 3.37
N PHE A 187 19.53 -5.23 2.42
CA PHE A 187 19.59 -4.87 1.01
C PHE A 187 18.22 -4.42 0.50
N TYR A 188 18.20 -3.72 -0.63
CA TYR A 188 16.97 -3.39 -1.32
C TYR A 188 16.35 -4.64 -1.98
N PHE A 189 15.04 -4.60 -2.16
CA PHE A 189 14.27 -5.65 -2.79
C PHE A 189 13.80 -5.18 -4.16
N GLU A 190 14.08 -5.94 -5.18
CA GLU A 190 13.54 -5.78 -6.52
C GLU A 190 12.38 -6.75 -6.71
N VAL A 191 11.18 -6.24 -6.85
CA VAL A 191 9.97 -7.06 -6.98
C VAL A 191 9.29 -6.75 -8.30
N PRO A 192 9.19 -7.72 -9.23
CA PRO A 192 8.52 -7.52 -10.50
C PRO A 192 7.02 -7.34 -10.31
N LEU A 193 6.41 -6.45 -11.12
CA LEU A 193 4.98 -6.16 -11.06
C LEU A 193 4.14 -6.93 -12.08
N ASP A 194 4.76 -7.49 -13.10
CA ASP A 194 4.12 -8.24 -14.18
C ASP A 194 4.25 -9.77 -14.04
N ALA A 195 4.72 -10.26 -12.89
CA ALA A 195 4.81 -11.69 -12.62
C ALA A 195 3.41 -12.34 -12.68
N LYS A 196 3.31 -13.44 -13.44
CA LYS A 196 2.09 -14.22 -13.67
C LYS A 196 2.06 -15.49 -12.82
#